data_727d9d9d82e9241afd9dbbe17337aec8
#
_entry.id   727d9d9d82e9241afd9dbbe17337aec8
#
_cell.length_a   1.000
_cell.length_b   1.000
_cell.length_c   1.000
_cell.angle_alpha   90.00
_cell.angle_beta   90.00
_cell.angle_gamma   90.00
#
_symmetry.space_group_name_H-M   'P 1'
#
loop_
_entity.id
_entity.type
_entity.pdbx_description
1 polymer ?
#
loop_
_entity_poly.entity_id
_entity_poly.type
_entity_poly.pdbx_seq_one_letter_code
_entity_poly.pdbx_strand_id
1 'polypeptide(L)'
;MINISSNRVSKVTLGFLLAVVLAGALPAWVNAKPLKKKINTNILGVAIKGYDTVAYFKEGRAVKGRSKFSYNWNDAKWYFASAENRDLFIADPDRYAPKYGGY
;
A
#
# COMPACT_ATOMS: atom_id res chain seq x y z
N MET A 1 25.25 -21.55 -46.33
CA MET A 1 24.83 -22.43 -45.24
C MET A 1 24.88 -21.77 -43.87
N ILE A 2 25.96 -21.12 -43.60
CA ILE A 2 26.12 -20.44 -42.32
C ILE A 2 25.07 -19.35 -42.13
N ASN A 3 24.69 -18.69 -43.19
CA ASN A 3 23.70 -17.63 -43.11
C ASN A 3 22.35 -18.11 -42.63
N ILE A 4 22.04 -19.34 -42.88
CA ILE A 4 20.79 -19.93 -42.46
C ILE A 4 20.70 -19.98 -40.95
N SER A 5 21.82 -20.21 -40.28
CA SER A 5 21.86 -20.22 -38.84
C SER A 5 21.51 -18.85 -38.26
N SER A 6 22.04 -17.82 -38.86
CA SER A 6 21.73 -16.46 -38.42
C SER A 6 20.26 -16.16 -38.54
N ASN A 7 19.64 -16.60 -39.62
CA ASN A 7 18.23 -16.38 -39.82
C ASN A 7 17.39 -17.05 -38.74
N ARG A 8 17.81 -18.24 -38.36
CA ARG A 8 17.09 -18.94 -37.28
C ARG A 8 17.15 -18.20 -35.97
N VAL A 9 18.30 -17.63 -35.66
CA VAL A 9 18.44 -16.84 -34.44
C VAL A 9 17.50 -15.66 -34.47
N SER A 10 17.39 -14.98 -35.58
CA SER A 10 16.49 -13.85 -35.71
C SER A 10 15.05 -14.25 -35.46
N LYS A 11 14.64 -15.39 -35.95
CA LYS A 11 13.28 -15.88 -35.77
C LYS A 11 12.98 -16.13 -34.28
N VAL A 12 13.93 -16.69 -33.59
CA VAL A 12 13.77 -16.93 -32.16
C VAL A 12 13.58 -15.63 -31.41
N THR A 13 14.35 -14.62 -31.76
CA THR A 13 14.23 -13.31 -31.14
C THR A 13 12.83 -12.73 -31.33
N LEU A 14 12.30 -12.88 -32.54
CA LEU A 14 10.96 -12.40 -32.83
C LEU A 14 9.92 -13.13 -31.96
N GLY A 15 10.11 -14.42 -31.77
CA GLY A 15 9.23 -15.19 -30.92
C GLY A 15 9.21 -14.68 -29.50
N PHE A 16 10.36 -14.30 -28.97
CA PHE A 16 10.44 -13.71 -27.66
C PHE A 16 9.66 -12.41 -27.56
N LEU A 17 9.81 -11.55 -28.53
CA LEU A 17 9.09 -10.29 -28.54
C LEU A 17 7.60 -10.51 -28.54
N LEU A 18 7.11 -11.46 -29.28
CA LEU A 18 5.69 -11.77 -29.31
C LEU A 18 5.20 -12.27 -27.97
N ALA A 19 5.99 -13.09 -27.28
CA ALA A 19 5.63 -13.58 -25.96
C ALA A 19 5.49 -12.42 -24.97
N VAL A 20 6.39 -11.46 -25.01
CA VAL A 20 6.32 -10.28 -24.15
C VAL A 20 5.06 -9.46 -24.42
N VAL A 21 4.72 -9.28 -25.68
CA VAL A 21 3.51 -8.56 -26.05
C VAL A 21 2.26 -9.26 -25.52
N LEU A 22 2.21 -10.58 -25.65
CA LEU A 22 1.09 -11.35 -25.14
C LEU A 22 0.96 -11.22 -23.62
N ALA A 23 2.08 -11.25 -22.92
CA ALA A 23 2.08 -11.05 -21.48
C ALA A 23 1.52 -9.68 -21.11
N GLY A 24 1.82 -8.65 -21.90
CA GLY A 24 1.29 -7.33 -21.68
C GLY A 24 -0.19 -7.19 -21.98
N ALA A 25 -0.79 -8.18 -22.63
CA ALA A 25 -2.20 -8.15 -22.99
C ALA A 25 -3.11 -8.79 -21.93
N LEU A 26 -2.59 -9.10 -20.75
CA LEU A 26 -3.38 -9.67 -19.67
C LEU A 26 -4.51 -8.72 -19.27
N PRO A 27 -5.68 -9.26 -18.90
CA PRO A 27 -6.80 -8.43 -18.44
C PRO A 27 -6.41 -7.63 -17.20
N ALA A 28 -7.00 -6.47 -17.04
CA ALA A 28 -6.73 -5.59 -15.90
C ALA A 28 -7.01 -6.27 -14.55
N TRP A 29 -8.03 -7.13 -14.50
CA TRP A 29 -8.39 -7.79 -13.24
C TRP A 29 -7.32 -8.73 -12.72
N VAL A 30 -6.47 -9.28 -13.61
CA VAL A 30 -5.36 -10.16 -13.19
C VAL A 30 -4.34 -9.39 -12.38
N ASN A 31 -4.18 -8.11 -12.67
CA ASN A 31 -3.21 -7.25 -12.00
C ASN A 31 -3.85 -6.34 -10.96
N ALA A 32 -5.13 -6.52 -10.69
CA ALA A 32 -5.82 -5.69 -9.71
C ALA A 32 -5.24 -5.92 -8.32
N LYS A 33 -5.00 -4.84 -7.61
CA LYS A 33 -4.55 -4.92 -6.22
C LYS A 33 -5.71 -5.38 -5.35
N PRO A 34 -5.45 -6.11 -4.25
CA PRO A 34 -6.49 -6.43 -3.29
C PRO A 34 -7.16 -5.15 -2.78
N LEU A 35 -8.45 -5.23 -2.52
CA LEU A 35 -9.18 -4.09 -1.95
C LEU A 35 -8.58 -3.75 -0.59
N LYS A 36 -8.25 -2.49 -0.40
CA LYS A 36 -7.76 -2.01 0.87
C LYS A 36 -8.92 -1.80 1.83
N LYS A 37 -8.65 -2.02 3.12
CA LYS A 37 -9.62 -1.71 4.16
C LYS A 37 -9.91 -0.22 4.14
N LYS A 38 -11.19 0.13 4.11
CA LYS A 38 -11.60 1.53 4.11
C LYS A 38 -11.33 2.14 5.49
N ILE A 39 -10.68 3.29 5.48
CA ILE A 39 -10.34 4.01 6.71
C ILE A 39 -11.16 5.28 6.79
N ASN A 40 -11.70 5.58 7.96
CA ASN A 40 -12.41 6.82 8.24
C ASN A 40 -11.41 7.98 8.18
N THR A 41 -11.55 8.82 7.16
CA THR A 41 -10.68 9.99 6.98
C THR A 41 -11.52 11.26 6.86
N ASN A 42 -10.91 12.38 7.21
CA ASN A 42 -11.50 13.69 6.96
C ASN A 42 -11.15 14.16 5.54
N ILE A 43 -11.56 15.38 5.19
CA ILE A 43 -11.33 15.92 3.85
C ILE A 43 -9.84 16.11 3.53
N LEU A 44 -8.97 16.15 4.53
CA LEU A 44 -7.52 16.20 4.34
C LEU A 44 -6.87 14.81 4.29
N GLY A 45 -7.66 13.74 4.35
CA GLY A 45 -7.17 12.38 4.35
C GLY A 45 -6.61 11.91 5.68
N VAL A 46 -6.91 12.58 6.79
CA VAL A 46 -6.42 12.22 8.12
C VAL A 46 -7.33 11.17 8.74
N ALA A 47 -6.74 10.06 9.18
CA ALA A 47 -7.46 8.95 9.78
C ALA A 47 -8.01 9.31 11.16
N ILE A 48 -9.18 8.80 11.48
CA ILE A 48 -9.86 8.89 12.77
C ILE A 48 -9.79 10.28 13.40
N LYS A 49 -10.00 11.31 12.59
CA LYS A 49 -10.05 12.71 13.01
C LYS A 49 -8.77 13.19 13.71
N GLY A 50 -7.64 12.54 13.44
CA GLY A 50 -6.35 12.93 14.00
C GLY A 50 -6.08 12.43 15.42
N TYR A 51 -6.90 11.51 15.93
CA TYR A 51 -6.63 10.89 17.22
C TYR A 51 -5.58 9.80 17.09
N ASP A 52 -4.82 9.58 18.16
CA ASP A 52 -3.74 8.59 18.22
C ASP A 52 -4.32 7.22 18.52
N THR A 53 -4.33 6.34 17.52
CA THR A 53 -4.86 4.99 17.68
C THR A 53 -4.01 4.13 18.61
N VAL A 54 -2.69 4.36 18.66
CA VAL A 54 -1.80 3.63 19.58
C VAL A 54 -2.10 4.01 21.02
N ALA A 55 -2.28 5.30 21.30
CA ALA A 55 -2.65 5.77 22.62
C ALA A 55 -3.99 5.19 23.06
N TYR A 56 -4.96 5.14 22.16
CA TYR A 56 -6.24 4.52 22.48
C TYR A 56 -6.07 3.04 22.85
N PHE A 57 -5.26 2.32 22.10
CA PHE A 57 -5.00 0.91 22.38
C PHE A 57 -4.31 0.69 23.71
N LYS A 58 -3.33 1.54 24.04
CA LYS A 58 -2.54 1.40 25.26
C LYS A 58 -3.25 1.92 26.50
N GLU A 59 -3.99 3.01 26.38
CA GLU A 59 -4.55 3.74 27.51
C GLU A 59 -6.09 3.65 27.61
N GLY A 60 -6.75 3.16 26.57
CA GLY A 60 -8.20 3.03 26.58
C GLY A 60 -8.96 4.34 26.50
N ARG A 61 -8.32 5.41 26.06
CA ARG A 61 -8.94 6.73 25.94
C ARG A 61 -8.49 7.45 24.69
N ALA A 62 -9.30 8.41 24.25
CA ALA A 62 -8.99 9.23 23.09
C ALA A 62 -7.89 10.24 23.44
N VAL A 63 -6.80 10.22 22.68
CA VAL A 63 -5.70 11.16 22.82
C VAL A 63 -5.45 11.78 21.46
N LYS A 64 -5.43 13.12 21.41
CA LYS A 64 -5.22 13.82 20.16
C LYS A 64 -3.80 13.61 19.65
N GLY A 65 -3.66 13.24 18.38
CA GLY A 65 -2.38 13.17 17.72
C GLY A 65 -1.94 14.54 17.22
N ARG A 66 -0.70 14.61 16.72
CA ARG A 66 -0.11 15.85 16.19
C ARG A 66 0.44 15.55 14.79
N SER A 67 0.25 16.50 13.88
CA SER A 67 0.67 16.33 12.49
C SER A 67 2.18 16.10 12.34
N LYS A 68 2.99 16.58 13.25
CA LYS A 68 4.45 16.36 13.20
C LYS A 68 4.84 14.90 13.50
N PHE A 69 3.95 14.15 14.13
CA PHE A 69 4.15 12.72 14.34
C PHE A 69 3.15 11.96 13.51
N SER A 70 3.36 11.92 12.20
CA SER A 70 2.43 11.30 11.28
C SER A 70 3.07 10.17 10.50
N TYR A 71 2.22 9.32 9.95
CA TYR A 71 2.63 8.22 9.08
C TYR A 71 1.50 7.93 8.09
N ASN A 72 1.86 7.70 6.84
CA ASN A 72 0.88 7.34 5.82
C ASN A 72 0.76 5.83 5.76
N TRP A 73 -0.45 5.33 5.93
CA TRP A 73 -0.72 3.91 5.86
C TRP A 73 -2.14 3.69 5.35
N ASN A 74 -2.31 2.74 4.46
CA ASN A 74 -3.60 2.35 3.90
C ASN A 74 -4.38 3.55 3.34
N ASP A 75 -3.67 4.39 2.56
CA ASP A 75 -4.19 5.58 1.89
C ASP A 75 -4.72 6.65 2.85
N ALA A 76 -4.30 6.63 4.10
CA ALA A 76 -4.68 7.63 5.08
C ALA A 76 -3.45 8.15 5.81
N LYS A 77 -3.56 9.35 6.34
CA LYS A 77 -2.53 9.95 7.16
C LYS A 77 -2.92 9.79 8.62
N TRP A 78 -2.07 9.15 9.37
CA TRP A 78 -2.30 8.83 10.78
C TRP A 78 -1.48 9.75 11.65
N TYR A 79 -2.10 10.34 12.67
CA TYR A 79 -1.43 11.24 13.62
C TYR A 79 -1.22 10.53 14.95
N PHE A 80 -0.09 10.84 15.59
CA PHE A 80 0.27 10.23 16.87
C PHE A 80 0.67 11.31 17.85
N ALA A 81 0.51 11.03 19.14
CA ALA A 81 0.83 11.98 20.20
C ALA A 81 2.34 12.09 20.42
N SER A 82 3.10 11.08 19.98
CA SER A 82 4.55 11.04 20.18
C SER A 82 5.22 10.26 19.05
N ALA A 83 6.52 10.46 18.89
CA ALA A 83 7.32 9.68 17.96
C ALA A 83 7.32 8.20 18.33
N GLU A 84 7.31 7.90 19.64
CA GLU A 84 7.29 6.52 20.12
C GLU A 84 6.02 5.79 19.65
N ASN A 85 4.85 6.42 19.81
CA ASN A 85 3.60 5.82 19.37
C ASN A 85 3.56 5.65 17.85
N ARG A 86 4.07 6.63 17.11
CA ARG A 86 4.19 6.51 15.65
C ARG A 86 5.04 5.29 15.29
N ASP A 87 6.16 5.10 15.93
CA ASP A 87 7.07 4.00 15.62
C ASP A 87 6.45 2.64 15.97
N LEU A 88 5.70 2.55 17.04
CA LEU A 88 4.94 1.35 17.37
C LEU A 88 3.92 1.01 16.29
N PHE A 89 3.23 2.01 15.76
CA PHE A 89 2.29 1.81 14.68
C PHE A 89 2.99 1.33 13.40
N ILE A 90 4.12 1.94 13.05
CA ILE A 90 4.89 1.56 11.87
C ILE A 90 5.31 0.09 11.95
N ALA A 91 5.70 -0.36 13.13
CA ALA A 91 6.16 -1.73 13.34
C ALA A 91 5.02 -2.75 13.18
N ASP A 92 3.79 -2.39 13.53
CA ASP A 92 2.66 -3.31 13.47
C ASP A 92 1.34 -2.56 13.29
N PRO A 93 1.09 -2.02 12.09
CA PRO A 93 -0.10 -1.20 11.86
C PRO A 93 -1.40 -1.96 12.11
N ASP A 94 -1.46 -3.22 11.73
CA ASP A 94 -2.69 -4.01 11.87
C ASP A 94 -3.10 -4.19 13.31
N ARG A 95 -2.15 -4.20 14.22
CA ARG A 95 -2.42 -4.33 15.64
C ARG A 95 -3.15 -3.11 16.20
N TYR A 96 -2.77 -1.91 15.74
CA TYR A 96 -3.24 -0.66 16.30
C TYR A 96 -4.33 0.02 15.49
N ALA A 97 -4.47 -0.32 14.22
CA ALA A 97 -5.51 0.27 13.38
C ALA A 97 -6.89 -0.19 13.87
N PRO A 98 -7.91 0.69 13.80
CA PRO A 98 -9.25 0.31 14.19
C PRO A 98 -9.77 -0.86 13.36
N LYS A 99 -10.44 -1.79 14.01
CA LYS A 99 -10.91 -3.02 13.37
C LYS A 99 -11.81 -2.77 12.17
N TYR A 100 -12.64 -1.73 12.23
CA TYR A 100 -13.58 -1.37 11.17
C TYR A 100 -13.24 -0.01 10.54
N GLY A 101 -11.96 0.35 10.49
CA GLY A 101 -11.53 1.59 9.84
C GLY A 101 -11.81 2.85 10.62
N GLY A 102 -12.25 2.76 11.87
CA GLY A 102 -12.51 3.94 12.71
C GLY A 102 -13.91 4.53 12.56
N TYR A 103 -14.81 3.79 11.95
CA TYR A 103 -16.22 4.23 11.80
C TYR A 103 -17.07 3.91 13.02
#